data_ab67575b2dbb2241af703ad84157c5d6
#
_entry.id   ab67575b2dbb2241af703ad84157c5d6
#
_cell.length_a   1.000
_cell.length_b   1.000
_cell.length_c   1.000
_cell.angle_alpha   90.00
_cell.angle_beta   90.00
_cell.angle_gamma   90.00
#
_symmetry.space_group_name_H-M   'P 1'
#
loop_
_entity.id
_entity.type
_entity.pdbx_description
1 polymer ?
#
loop_
_entity_poly.entity_id
_entity_poly.type
_entity_poly.pdbx_seq_one_letter_code
_entity_poly.pdbx_strand_id
1 'polypeptide(L)'
;MADFGASYGEMEAMASKLADAREDIQGQLDVLKNSVDTLLGNDFKTQHASGKFGDGYTELTTGLKTATDGLGDMGEALKGMMQAIQELDQKMAGA
;
A
#
# COMPACT_ATOMS: atom_id res chain seq x y z
N MET A 1 4.21 3.69 -29.60
CA MET A 1 4.67 4.81 -29.12
C MET A 1 4.43 5.04 -27.65
N ALA A 2 5.42 5.40 -26.98
CA ALA A 2 5.34 5.56 -25.54
C ALA A 2 4.80 6.94 -25.17
N ASP A 3 3.62 7.24 -25.67
CA ASP A 3 3.03 8.55 -25.52
C ASP A 3 2.72 8.91 -24.08
N PHE A 4 2.61 7.90 -23.24
CA PHE A 4 2.28 8.12 -21.85
C PHE A 4 3.51 8.13 -20.96
N GLY A 5 4.68 8.12 -21.56
CA GLY A 5 5.91 8.14 -20.82
C GLY A 5 6.32 6.81 -20.22
N ALA A 6 5.51 5.79 -20.39
CA ALA A 6 5.82 4.46 -19.86
C ALA A 6 5.24 3.40 -20.77
N SER A 7 5.99 2.32 -20.94
CA SER A 7 5.51 1.20 -21.72
C SER A 7 4.56 0.35 -20.87
N TYR A 8 3.85 -0.52 -21.57
CA TYR A 8 2.94 -1.45 -20.93
C TYR A 8 3.68 -2.31 -19.87
N GLY A 9 4.84 -2.82 -20.25
CA GLY A 9 5.64 -3.62 -19.32
C GLY A 9 6.12 -2.84 -18.11
N GLU A 10 6.45 -1.57 -18.31
CA GLU A 10 6.86 -0.73 -17.21
C GLU A 10 5.72 -0.45 -16.25
N MET A 11 4.52 -0.25 -16.77
CA MET A 11 3.33 -0.06 -15.94
C MET A 11 3.02 -1.31 -15.13
N GLU A 12 3.14 -2.47 -15.77
CA GLU A 12 2.89 -3.74 -15.10
C GLU A 12 3.92 -3.96 -13.99
N ALA A 13 5.18 -3.66 -14.26
CA ALA A 13 6.24 -3.78 -13.25
C ALA A 13 5.98 -2.83 -12.09
N MET A 14 5.53 -1.62 -12.37
CA MET A 14 5.24 -0.66 -11.32
C MET A 14 4.05 -1.11 -10.47
N ALA A 15 3.02 -1.65 -11.10
CA ALA A 15 1.86 -2.16 -10.37
C ALA A 15 2.27 -3.29 -9.42
N SER A 16 3.17 -4.18 -9.87
CA SER A 16 3.70 -5.24 -9.02
C SER A 16 4.51 -4.68 -7.86
N LYS A 17 5.32 -3.67 -8.10
CA LYS A 17 6.10 -3.04 -7.04
C LYS A 17 5.21 -2.39 -5.99
N LEU A 18 4.13 -1.76 -6.42
CA LEU A 18 3.19 -1.15 -5.49
C LEU A 18 2.51 -2.22 -4.63
N ALA A 19 2.14 -3.34 -5.23
CA ALA A 19 1.53 -4.44 -4.50
C ALA A 19 2.51 -5.04 -3.49
N ASP A 20 3.76 -5.23 -3.90
CA ASP A 20 4.80 -5.77 -3.02
C ASP A 20 5.07 -4.82 -1.86
N ALA A 21 5.15 -3.52 -2.14
CA ALA A 21 5.37 -2.52 -1.10
C ALA A 21 4.22 -2.52 -0.09
N ARG A 22 3.00 -2.67 -0.58
CA ARG A 22 1.83 -2.72 0.29
C ARG A 22 1.91 -3.93 1.23
N GLU A 23 2.27 -5.08 0.69
CA GLU A 23 2.40 -6.30 1.49
C GLU A 23 3.53 -6.17 2.51
N ASP A 24 4.66 -5.61 2.11
CA ASP A 24 5.79 -5.42 3.00
C ASP A 24 5.43 -4.50 4.17
N ILE A 25 4.78 -3.40 3.88
CA ILE A 25 4.37 -2.45 4.91
C ILE A 25 3.37 -3.11 5.86
N GLN A 26 2.41 -3.83 5.30
CA GLN A 26 1.42 -4.52 6.12
C GLN A 26 2.08 -5.55 7.02
N GLY A 27 3.03 -6.31 6.49
CA GLY A 27 3.76 -7.29 7.28
C GLY A 27 4.57 -6.66 8.40
N GLN A 28 5.24 -5.55 8.11
CA GLN A 28 6.00 -4.82 9.12
C GLN A 28 5.10 -4.25 10.20
N LEU A 29 3.92 -3.77 9.81
CA LEU A 29 2.94 -3.28 10.78
C LEU A 29 2.48 -4.38 11.71
N ASP A 30 2.22 -5.56 11.15
CA ASP A 30 1.76 -6.69 11.95
C ASP A 30 2.83 -7.11 12.96
N VAL A 31 4.08 -7.17 12.54
CA VAL A 31 5.18 -7.51 13.42
C VAL A 31 5.33 -6.46 14.52
N LEU A 32 5.27 -5.19 14.14
CA LEU A 32 5.40 -4.10 15.10
C LEU A 32 4.25 -4.11 16.10
N LYS A 33 3.05 -4.33 15.60
CA LYS A 33 1.87 -4.40 16.46
C LYS A 33 2.00 -5.51 17.48
N ASN A 34 2.44 -6.68 17.04
CA ASN A 34 2.65 -7.80 17.94
C ASN A 34 3.71 -7.48 18.99
N SER A 35 4.78 -6.81 18.57
CA SER A 35 5.86 -6.41 19.50
C SER A 35 5.35 -5.41 20.53
N VAL A 36 4.55 -4.44 20.08
CA VAL A 36 3.98 -3.44 20.97
C VAL A 36 3.00 -4.09 21.95
N ASP A 37 2.15 -4.98 21.45
CA ASP A 37 1.19 -5.68 22.28
C ASP A 37 1.90 -6.50 23.36
N THR A 38 3.01 -7.13 23.00
CA THR A 38 3.79 -7.88 23.97
C THR A 38 4.41 -6.96 25.02
N LEU A 39 4.97 -5.85 24.58
CA LEU A 39 5.59 -4.89 25.48
C LEU A 39 4.58 -4.25 26.42
N LEU A 40 3.43 -3.88 25.88
CA LEU A 40 2.40 -3.21 26.66
C LEU A 40 1.62 -4.16 27.56
N GLY A 41 1.82 -5.43 27.47
CA GLY A 41 1.14 -6.46 28.26
C GLY A 41 0.43 -5.94 29.50
N ASN A 42 0.25 -6.75 30.47
CA ASN A 42 -0.58 -6.38 31.61
C ASN A 42 -0.01 -5.24 32.44
N ASP A 43 1.30 -5.19 32.58
CA ASP A 43 1.95 -4.20 33.44
C ASP A 43 1.93 -2.81 32.86
N PHE A 44 2.02 -2.72 31.55
CA PHE A 44 2.14 -1.43 30.87
C PHE A 44 0.80 -0.74 30.64
N LYS A 45 -0.26 -1.52 30.53
CA LYS A 45 -1.57 -1.01 30.19
C LYS A 45 -2.15 -0.04 31.22
N THR A 46 -1.72 -0.15 32.45
CA THR A 46 -2.25 0.66 33.53
C THR A 46 -1.49 1.94 33.74
N GLN A 47 -0.43 2.19 32.98
CA GLN A 47 0.41 3.34 33.18
C GLN A 47 -0.01 4.51 32.30
N HIS A 48 0.20 5.72 32.81
CA HIS A 48 -0.09 6.92 32.03
C HIS A 48 0.73 6.97 30.74
N ALA A 49 1.96 6.47 30.79
CA ALA A 49 2.80 6.45 29.61
C ALA A 49 2.20 5.59 28.49
N SER A 50 1.51 4.50 28.86
CA SER A 50 0.95 3.62 27.85
C SER A 50 -0.22 4.28 27.12
N GLY A 51 -0.98 5.15 27.80
CA GLY A 51 -2.08 5.87 27.15
C GLY A 51 -1.59 6.76 26.02
N LYS A 52 -0.58 7.58 26.33
CA LYS A 52 -0.01 8.48 25.33
C LYS A 52 0.68 7.71 24.23
N PHE A 53 1.42 6.66 24.60
CA PHE A 53 2.08 5.81 23.62
C PHE A 53 1.04 5.12 22.74
N GLY A 54 -0.05 4.63 23.33
CA GLY A 54 -1.12 3.96 22.59
C GLY A 54 -1.78 4.86 21.59
N ASP A 55 -2.00 6.13 21.96
CA ASP A 55 -2.58 7.10 21.05
C ASP A 55 -1.66 7.34 19.85
N GLY A 56 -0.38 7.54 20.10
CA GLY A 56 0.59 7.71 19.03
C GLY A 56 0.69 6.49 18.14
N TYR A 57 0.65 5.33 18.74
CA TYR A 57 0.69 4.08 17.98
C TYR A 57 -0.55 3.94 17.08
N THR A 58 -1.71 4.30 17.61
CA THR A 58 -2.95 4.23 16.84
C THR A 58 -2.91 5.20 15.65
N GLU A 59 -2.42 6.42 15.89
CA GLU A 59 -2.27 7.40 14.82
C GLU A 59 -1.32 6.90 13.74
N LEU A 60 -0.19 6.33 14.14
CA LEU A 60 0.79 5.81 13.21
C LEU A 60 0.18 4.67 12.39
N THR A 61 -0.48 3.74 13.05
CA THR A 61 -1.10 2.59 12.40
C THR A 61 -2.15 3.04 11.40
N THR A 62 -2.99 4.01 11.78
CA THR A 62 -4.03 4.52 10.90
C THR A 62 -3.41 5.21 9.69
N GLY A 63 -2.36 6.01 9.92
CA GLY A 63 -1.68 6.70 8.82
C GLY A 63 -1.04 5.73 7.85
N LEU A 64 -0.39 4.68 8.36
CA LEU A 64 0.22 3.68 7.50
C LEU A 64 -0.82 2.87 6.76
N LYS A 65 -1.95 2.58 7.39
CA LYS A 65 -3.03 1.89 6.71
C LYS A 65 -3.57 2.73 5.56
N THR A 66 -3.76 4.02 5.79
CA THR A 66 -4.19 4.93 4.74
C THR A 66 -3.19 4.93 3.59
N ALA A 67 -1.90 4.93 3.91
CA ALA A 67 -0.86 4.90 2.89
C ALA A 67 -0.88 3.60 2.10
N THR A 68 -1.06 2.46 2.78
CA THR A 68 -1.11 1.17 2.07
C THR A 68 -2.35 1.06 1.20
N ASP A 69 -3.48 1.62 1.64
CA ASP A 69 -4.67 1.67 0.81
C ASP A 69 -4.42 2.52 -0.43
N GLY A 70 -3.70 3.64 -0.27
CA GLY A 70 -3.31 4.47 -1.40
C GLY A 70 -2.44 3.72 -2.40
N LEU A 71 -1.51 2.90 -1.91
CA LEU A 71 -0.69 2.08 -2.81
C LEU A 71 -1.55 1.10 -3.59
N GLY A 72 -2.54 0.50 -2.96
CA GLY A 72 -3.46 -0.39 -3.63
C GLY A 72 -4.26 0.31 -4.70
N ASP A 73 -4.75 1.51 -4.38
CA ASP A 73 -5.52 2.32 -5.34
C ASP A 73 -4.66 2.71 -6.53
N MET A 74 -3.40 3.07 -6.30
CA MET A 74 -2.50 3.41 -7.39
C MET A 74 -2.24 2.21 -8.30
N GLY A 75 -2.09 1.02 -7.70
CA GLY A 75 -1.90 -0.20 -8.46
C GLY A 75 -3.11 -0.50 -9.34
N GLU A 76 -4.31 -0.32 -8.80
CA GLU A 76 -5.53 -0.54 -9.57
C GLU A 76 -5.69 0.49 -10.67
N ALA A 77 -5.31 1.74 -10.40
CA ALA A 77 -5.35 2.79 -11.41
C ALA A 77 -4.41 2.45 -12.56
N LEU A 78 -3.22 1.94 -12.25
CA LEU A 78 -2.29 1.53 -13.30
C LEU A 78 -2.85 0.40 -14.14
N LYS A 79 -3.49 -0.57 -13.50
CA LYS A 79 -4.12 -1.66 -14.24
C LYS A 79 -5.22 -1.17 -15.17
N GLY A 80 -6.01 -0.21 -14.69
CA GLY A 80 -7.04 0.40 -15.53
C GLY A 80 -6.45 1.13 -16.72
N MET A 81 -5.33 1.82 -16.51
CA MET A 81 -4.65 2.50 -17.60
C MET A 81 -4.09 1.50 -18.62
N MET A 82 -3.55 0.39 -18.15
CA MET A 82 -3.04 -0.66 -19.03
C MET A 82 -4.16 -1.25 -19.88
N GLN A 83 -5.32 -1.48 -19.26
CA GLN A 83 -6.47 -2.00 -19.99
C GLN A 83 -6.95 -1.02 -21.05
N ALA A 84 -6.99 0.27 -20.71
CA ALA A 84 -7.42 1.29 -21.64
C ALA A 84 -6.47 1.37 -22.84
N ILE A 85 -5.17 1.28 -22.59
CA ILE A 85 -4.18 1.28 -23.66
C ILE A 85 -4.33 0.05 -24.54
N GLN A 86 -4.52 -1.10 -23.91
CA GLN A 86 -4.68 -2.35 -24.64
C GLN A 86 -5.92 -2.31 -25.54
N GLU A 87 -7.03 -1.81 -25.03
CA GLU A 87 -8.25 -1.69 -25.80
C GLU A 87 -8.09 -0.74 -26.95
N LEU A 88 -7.39 0.36 -26.73
CA LEU A 88 -7.12 1.32 -27.78
C LEU A 88 -6.27 0.69 -28.90
N ASP A 89 -5.22 -0.03 -28.50
CA ASP A 89 -4.36 -0.72 -29.46
C ASP A 89 -5.13 -1.74 -30.29
N GLN A 90 -6.01 -2.50 -29.64
CA GLN A 90 -6.84 -3.48 -30.34
C GLN A 90 -7.78 -2.80 -31.33
N LYS A 91 -8.36 -1.70 -30.91
CA LYS A 91 -9.26 -0.94 -31.75
C LYS A 91 -8.55 -0.41 -33.00
N MET A 92 -7.36 0.13 -32.79
CA MET A 92 -6.58 0.68 -33.89
C MET A 92 -6.07 -0.42 -34.81
N ALA A 93 -5.72 -1.56 -34.27
CA ALA A 93 -5.26 -2.69 -35.05
C ALA A 93 -6.40 -3.28 -35.87
N GLY A 94 -7.61 -3.25 -35.31
CA GLY A 94 -8.79 -3.78 -36.00
C GLY A 94 -9.37 -2.86 -37.07
N ALA A 95 -8.95 -1.61 -37.03
CA ALA A 95 -9.41 -0.65 -38.03
C ALA A 95 -8.61 -0.79 -39.29
#